data_5c649e6f4d4084970688d4e8cb682d06
#
_entry.id   5c649e6f4d4084970688d4e8cb682d06
#
_cell.length_a   1.000
_cell.length_b   1.000
_cell.length_c   1.000
_cell.angle_alpha   90.00
_cell.angle_beta   90.00
_cell.angle_gamma   90.00
#
_symmetry.space_group_name_H-M   'P 1'
#
loop_
_entity.id
_entity.type
_entity.pdbx_description
1 polymer ?
#
loop_
_entity_poly.entity_id
_entity_poly.type
_entity_poly.pdbx_seq_one_letter_code
_entity_poly.pdbx_strand_id
1 'polypeptide(L)'
;MKNLIAIATFAALTALASGAQAQQQRGQQQGTPPPQGVGTPSADPGAGFGPAQLTTFKVRDNFYMIRNGQSGNCSVLIADDGVVLIDNKFEMDHDGIMTKLREITDKPVLYVINTHMHGDHSGGNAKKQDLGAKVIAHENARFQMAMTQTKGLPTITLEDHMRLYHGEFILDIYWLGRGHTDGDIVVHLPKQNMIFMGDLFATWDPYVTLIDYPGGGSLREWTRTLERVEALPFDTVIPGHGGPTDRAHLATYKATLTRMQDMVREMNRAKCAESMPAAACASKKREDIQKMLETEFGFRGFVTTLGLDGVIREMQ
;
A
#
# COMPACT_ATOMS: atom_id res chain seq x y z
N MET A 1 35.39 -24.13 -64.29
CA MET A 1 36.05 -25.45 -64.40
C MET A 1 36.20 -26.01 -63.00
N LYS A 2 35.58 -27.17 -62.82
CA LYS A 2 35.91 -28.26 -61.91
C LYS A 2 35.92 -27.97 -60.40
N ASN A 3 34.90 -28.43 -59.69
CA ASN A 3 34.85 -29.63 -58.84
C ASN A 3 35.68 -29.51 -57.56
N LEU A 4 35.16 -29.78 -56.37
CA LEU A 4 34.76 -31.09 -55.87
C LEU A 4 33.97 -30.97 -54.56
N ILE A 5 33.01 -31.86 -54.47
CA ILE A 5 32.24 -32.31 -53.28
C ILE A 5 33.21 -33.07 -52.35
N ALA A 6 33.08 -32.92 -51.03
CA ALA A 6 33.42 -33.99 -50.06
C ALA A 6 32.62 -33.77 -48.77
N ILE A 7 31.68 -34.54 -48.57
CA ILE A 7 31.15 -35.45 -47.52
C ILE A 7 32.08 -35.56 -46.29
N ALA A 8 31.53 -35.25 -45.13
CA ALA A 8 31.87 -35.94 -43.90
C ALA A 8 30.70 -35.87 -42.91
N THR A 9 29.96 -36.93 -42.88
CA THR A 9 29.16 -37.46 -41.76
C THR A 9 30.06 -37.85 -40.60
N PHE A 10 29.50 -37.86 -39.42
CA PHE A 10 29.96 -38.32 -38.09
C PHE A 10 30.30 -37.20 -37.10
N ALA A 11 29.30 -36.93 -36.23
CA ALA A 11 29.42 -36.94 -34.77
C ALA A 11 28.11 -36.46 -34.14
N ALA A 12 27.10 -37.28 -34.20
CA ALA A 12 25.94 -37.20 -33.27
C ALA A 12 26.12 -38.36 -32.30
N LEU A 13 26.64 -38.07 -31.12
CA LEU A 13 26.54 -38.92 -29.90
C LEU A 13 27.59 -38.44 -28.86
N THR A 14 27.32 -37.31 -28.20
CA THR A 14 27.87 -37.00 -26.85
C THR A 14 27.29 -35.65 -26.37
N ALA A 15 25.99 -35.54 -26.22
CA ALA A 15 25.38 -34.40 -25.58
C ALA A 15 24.11 -34.79 -24.79
N LEU A 16 24.17 -35.89 -24.06
CA LEU A 16 23.08 -36.35 -23.19
C LEU A 16 23.50 -36.59 -21.73
N ALA A 17 24.65 -36.08 -21.29
CA ALA A 17 25.14 -36.28 -19.92
C ALA A 17 25.41 -34.98 -19.13
N SER A 18 25.12 -33.78 -19.68
CA SER A 18 25.35 -32.52 -18.96
C SER A 18 24.07 -31.75 -18.57
N GLY A 19 22.88 -32.31 -18.86
CA GLY A 19 21.60 -31.71 -18.49
C GLY A 19 21.11 -32.03 -17.08
N ALA A 20 21.65 -33.04 -16.41
CA ALA A 20 21.17 -33.49 -15.11
C ALA A 20 21.88 -32.85 -13.88
N GLN A 21 23.01 -32.21 -14.07
CA GLN A 21 23.75 -31.56 -12.96
C GLN A 21 23.46 -30.07 -12.79
N ALA A 22 22.83 -29.41 -13.76
CA ALA A 22 22.45 -28.01 -13.66
C ALA A 22 21.08 -27.76 -12.96
N GLN A 23 20.30 -28.82 -12.74
CA GLN A 23 18.98 -28.75 -12.10
C GLN A 23 19.02 -29.04 -10.60
N GLN A 24 20.13 -29.46 -10.05
CA GLN A 24 20.28 -29.79 -8.63
C GLN A 24 20.91 -28.66 -7.78
N GLN A 25 21.34 -27.55 -8.39
CA GLN A 25 21.88 -26.39 -7.67
C GLN A 25 20.93 -25.18 -7.57
N ARG A 26 19.69 -25.30 -8.04
CA ARG A 26 18.63 -24.27 -7.83
C ARG A 26 17.73 -24.52 -6.62
N GLY A 27 18.04 -25.49 -5.78
CA GLY A 27 17.20 -25.97 -4.71
C GLY A 27 17.60 -25.57 -3.30
N GLN A 28 18.45 -24.57 -3.08
CA GLN A 28 18.77 -24.08 -1.73
C GLN A 28 19.24 -22.63 -1.72
N GLN A 29 18.46 -21.70 -2.27
CA GLN A 29 18.41 -20.36 -1.68
C GLN A 29 17.23 -20.38 -0.70
N GLN A 30 17.53 -20.74 0.52
CA GLN A 30 16.65 -20.49 1.67
C GLN A 30 16.45 -18.99 1.72
N GLY A 31 15.27 -18.54 1.28
CA GLY A 31 14.79 -17.20 1.58
C GLY A 31 14.84 -17.04 3.09
N THR A 32 15.55 -16.04 3.58
CA THR A 32 15.49 -15.64 4.97
C THR A 32 14.03 -15.49 5.36
N PRO A 33 13.55 -16.20 6.39
CA PRO A 33 12.16 -16.03 6.83
C PRO A 33 11.94 -14.56 7.15
N PRO A 34 10.75 -14.00 6.87
CA PRO A 34 10.44 -12.62 7.25
C PRO A 34 10.70 -12.50 8.76
N PRO A 35 11.30 -11.38 9.21
CA PRO A 35 11.64 -11.21 10.61
C PRO A 35 10.36 -11.38 11.45
N GLN A 36 10.37 -12.34 12.35
CA GLN A 36 9.32 -12.53 13.35
C GLN A 36 9.33 -11.32 14.27
N GLY A 37 8.29 -10.54 14.25
CA GLY A 37 8.14 -9.33 15.05
C GLY A 37 6.91 -8.51 14.64
N VAL A 38 5.92 -9.14 14.03
CA VAL A 38 4.62 -8.51 13.83
C VAL A 38 3.88 -8.64 15.16
N GLY A 39 3.97 -7.59 15.99
CA GLY A 39 3.02 -7.44 17.07
C GLY A 39 1.62 -7.54 16.46
N THR A 40 0.79 -8.46 16.97
CA THR A 40 -0.63 -8.52 16.62
C THR A 40 -1.20 -7.10 16.74
N PRO A 41 -1.92 -6.60 15.73
CA PRO A 41 -2.59 -5.32 15.85
C PRO A 41 -3.43 -5.36 17.13
N SER A 42 -3.35 -4.31 17.95
CA SER A 42 -4.31 -4.14 19.05
C SER A 42 -5.70 -4.25 18.44
N ALA A 43 -6.50 -5.21 18.89
CA ALA A 43 -7.81 -5.54 18.32
C ALA A 43 -8.88 -4.46 18.60
N ASP A 44 -8.47 -3.30 19.10
CA ASP A 44 -9.35 -2.18 19.42
C ASP A 44 -8.95 -0.93 18.64
N PRO A 45 -9.62 -0.62 17.50
CA PRO A 45 -9.44 0.64 16.78
C PRO A 45 -9.93 1.87 17.57
N GLY A 46 -10.49 1.70 18.76
CA GLY A 46 -10.90 2.75 19.68
C GLY A 46 -9.98 2.95 20.90
N ALA A 47 -8.90 2.18 21.03
CA ALA A 47 -7.88 2.43 22.06
C ALA A 47 -7.19 3.76 21.70
N GLY A 48 -7.36 4.77 22.54
CA GLY A 48 -6.96 6.15 22.29
C GLY A 48 -5.53 6.26 21.76
N PHE A 49 -5.35 7.07 20.71
CA PHE A 49 -4.07 7.40 20.10
C PHE A 49 -3.22 8.20 21.12
N GLY A 50 -2.56 7.48 22.03
CA GLY A 50 -1.52 8.06 22.88
C GLY A 50 -0.17 8.08 22.15
N PRO A 51 0.85 8.79 22.64
CA PRO A 51 2.20 8.73 22.09
C PRO A 51 2.73 7.31 22.22
N ALA A 52 2.57 6.52 21.15
CA ALA A 52 3.07 5.16 21.11
C ALA A 52 4.58 5.15 20.87
N GLN A 53 5.26 4.19 21.46
CA GLN A 53 6.71 4.06 21.29
C GLN A 53 7.07 3.76 19.84
N LEU A 54 7.71 4.72 19.17
CA LEU A 54 8.21 4.55 17.81
C LEU A 54 9.44 3.64 17.79
N THR A 55 9.46 2.75 16.81
CA THR A 55 10.61 1.86 16.53
C THR A 55 11.10 2.08 15.12
N THR A 56 12.41 1.95 14.91
CA THR A 56 13.03 2.00 13.59
C THR A 56 13.26 0.58 13.09
N PHE A 57 12.81 0.29 11.88
CA PHE A 57 13.00 -0.97 11.19
C PHE A 57 13.80 -0.74 9.90
N LYS A 58 14.96 -1.38 9.76
CA LYS A 58 15.76 -1.31 8.52
C LYS A 58 15.16 -2.29 7.49
N VAL A 59 14.67 -1.77 6.37
CA VAL A 59 14.17 -2.58 5.25
C VAL A 59 15.34 -3.09 4.41
N ARG A 60 16.21 -2.19 4.01
CA ARG A 60 17.50 -2.44 3.30
C ARG A 60 18.39 -1.21 3.44
N ASP A 61 19.56 -1.21 2.78
CA ASP A 61 20.45 -0.05 2.82
C ASP A 61 19.74 1.20 2.31
N ASN A 62 19.87 2.30 3.07
CA ASN A 62 19.24 3.60 2.82
C ASN A 62 17.71 3.64 2.93
N PHE A 63 17.04 2.51 3.29
CA PHE A 63 15.60 2.43 3.45
C PHE A 63 15.22 1.93 4.84
N TYR A 64 14.41 2.72 5.54
CA TYR A 64 13.94 2.41 6.88
C TYR A 64 12.44 2.68 7.00
N MET A 65 11.82 2.13 8.03
CA MET A 65 10.46 2.44 8.44
C MET A 65 10.48 2.85 9.91
N ILE A 66 9.79 3.94 10.24
CA ILE A 66 9.53 4.35 11.63
C ILE A 66 8.07 4.00 11.92
N ARG A 67 7.86 3.13 12.92
CA ARG A 67 6.58 2.46 13.18
C ARG A 67 6.21 2.48 14.65
N ASN A 68 4.91 2.44 14.94
CA ASN A 68 4.37 2.21 16.29
C ASN A 68 3.25 1.15 16.32
N GLY A 69 2.88 0.56 15.17
CA GLY A 69 1.81 -0.44 15.07
C GLY A 69 0.38 0.10 15.21
N GLN A 70 0.20 1.40 15.43
CA GLN A 70 -1.12 2.03 15.66
C GLN A 70 -1.52 2.99 14.54
N SER A 71 -0.56 3.71 13.97
CA SER A 71 -0.78 4.66 12.88
C SER A 71 0.00 4.25 11.64
N GLY A 72 -0.24 4.93 10.52
CA GLY A 72 0.45 4.70 9.26
C GLY A 72 1.96 4.60 9.40
N ASN A 73 2.61 3.89 8.52
CA ASN A 73 4.07 3.82 8.48
C ASN A 73 4.66 5.16 8.03
N CYS A 74 5.81 5.54 8.59
CA CYS A 74 6.64 6.59 8.03
C CYS A 74 7.88 5.92 7.40
N SER A 75 7.95 5.90 6.08
CA SER A 75 9.08 5.31 5.37
C SER A 75 10.15 6.37 5.13
N VAL A 76 11.41 5.99 5.32
CA VAL A 76 12.58 6.88 5.26
C VAL A 76 13.50 6.42 4.14
N LEU A 77 13.80 7.30 3.21
CA LEU A 77 14.77 7.12 2.15
C LEU A 77 15.90 8.13 2.36
N ILE A 78 17.13 7.65 2.50
CA ILE A 78 18.31 8.47 2.78
C ILE A 78 19.15 8.55 1.51
N ALA A 79 19.21 9.75 0.90
CA ALA A 79 20.07 10.05 -0.22
C ALA A 79 21.29 10.87 0.24
N ASP A 80 22.23 11.17 -0.68
CA ASP A 80 23.44 11.91 -0.34
C ASP A 80 23.17 13.34 0.14
N ASP A 81 22.16 13.98 -0.43
CA ASP A 81 21.80 15.40 -0.19
C ASP A 81 20.68 15.58 0.86
N GLY A 82 20.00 14.51 1.30
CA GLY A 82 18.95 14.63 2.27
C GLY A 82 18.04 13.40 2.35
N VAL A 83 16.94 13.57 3.04
CA VAL A 83 15.95 12.53 3.34
C VAL A 83 14.65 12.82 2.61
N VAL A 84 14.06 11.79 2.02
CA VAL A 84 12.66 11.75 1.61
C VAL A 84 11.89 10.90 2.62
N LEU A 85 10.82 11.44 3.18
CA LEU A 85 9.83 10.68 3.93
C LEU A 85 8.66 10.34 3.01
N ILE A 86 8.22 9.09 3.05
CA ILE A 86 6.95 8.67 2.47
C ILE A 86 6.01 8.43 3.64
N ASP A 87 5.02 9.31 3.77
CA ASP A 87 4.18 9.56 4.92
C ASP A 87 4.95 10.02 6.18
N ASN A 88 4.26 10.65 7.12
CA ASN A 88 4.91 11.25 8.29
C ASN A 88 4.08 11.19 9.57
N LYS A 89 3.10 10.28 9.61
CA LYS A 89 2.25 9.97 10.77
C LYS A 89 1.40 11.15 11.25
N PHE A 90 0.87 11.06 12.47
CA PHE A 90 0.18 12.17 13.12
C PHE A 90 1.13 13.30 13.52
N GLU A 91 0.62 14.51 13.73
CA GLU A 91 1.42 15.65 14.21
C GLU A 91 2.10 15.33 15.54
N MET A 92 1.41 14.63 16.45
CA MET A 92 1.95 14.25 17.76
C MET A 92 3.16 13.32 17.68
N ASP A 93 3.35 12.59 16.58
CA ASP A 93 4.48 11.69 16.37
C ASP A 93 5.75 12.43 15.89
N HIS A 94 5.65 13.74 15.56
CA HIS A 94 6.73 14.50 14.94
C HIS A 94 8.07 14.40 15.69
N ASP A 95 8.08 14.72 16.99
CA ASP A 95 9.31 14.75 17.78
C ASP A 95 9.93 13.35 17.90
N GLY A 96 9.09 12.34 18.03
CA GLY A 96 9.51 10.93 18.03
C GLY A 96 10.12 10.52 16.68
N ILE A 97 9.50 10.89 15.55
CA ILE A 97 10.05 10.65 14.21
C ILE A 97 11.42 11.31 14.06
N MET A 98 11.54 12.59 14.45
CA MET A 98 12.81 13.32 14.35
C MET A 98 13.90 12.72 15.25
N THR A 99 13.53 12.20 16.43
CA THR A 99 14.44 11.49 17.31
C THR A 99 14.93 10.20 16.65
N LYS A 100 14.02 9.37 16.11
CA LYS A 100 14.37 8.13 15.41
C LYS A 100 15.16 8.38 14.13
N LEU A 101 14.90 9.48 13.44
CA LEU A 101 15.65 9.85 12.25
C LEU A 101 17.12 10.18 12.60
N ARG A 102 17.36 10.93 13.68
CA ARG A 102 18.72 11.26 14.14
C ARG A 102 19.54 10.04 14.59
N GLU A 103 18.89 8.93 14.96
CA GLU A 103 19.57 7.66 15.26
C GLU A 103 20.19 7.02 14.01
N ILE A 104 19.74 7.39 12.79
CA ILE A 104 20.13 6.76 11.52
C ILE A 104 20.81 7.74 10.55
N THR A 105 20.55 9.06 10.67
CA THR A 105 21.17 10.08 9.81
C THR A 105 21.04 11.49 10.39
N ASP A 106 22.03 12.36 10.13
CA ASP A 106 21.98 13.79 10.45
C ASP A 106 21.49 14.64 9.27
N LYS A 107 21.16 14.02 8.13
CA LYS A 107 20.75 14.72 6.91
C LYS A 107 19.36 15.36 7.09
N PRO A 108 19.11 16.54 6.47
CA PRO A 108 17.82 17.21 6.56
C PRO A 108 16.72 16.46 5.81
N VAL A 109 15.48 16.57 6.27
CA VAL A 109 14.29 16.14 5.50
C VAL A 109 14.02 17.19 4.43
N LEU A 110 14.12 16.81 3.16
CA LEU A 110 13.90 17.71 2.02
C LEU A 110 12.51 17.55 1.40
N TYR A 111 11.99 16.32 1.43
CA TYR A 111 10.67 16.01 0.88
C TYR A 111 9.85 15.13 1.83
N VAL A 112 8.55 15.37 1.83
CA VAL A 112 7.53 14.46 2.35
C VAL A 112 6.60 14.13 1.20
N ILE A 113 6.39 12.86 0.91
CA ILE A 113 5.42 12.39 -0.08
C ILE A 113 4.28 11.75 0.70
N ASN A 114 3.09 12.37 0.68
CA ASN A 114 1.92 11.77 1.30
C ASN A 114 1.23 10.84 0.32
N THR A 115 1.05 9.60 0.71
CA THR A 115 0.34 8.60 -0.09
C THR A 115 -1.14 8.94 -0.23
N HIS A 116 -1.74 9.54 0.79
CA HIS A 116 -3.12 10.04 0.80
C HIS A 116 -3.34 11.09 1.91
N MET A 117 -4.57 11.53 2.11
CA MET A 117 -4.91 12.67 2.95
C MET A 117 -5.02 12.38 4.46
N HIS A 118 -5.15 11.12 4.91
CA HIS A 118 -5.46 10.82 6.31
C HIS A 118 -4.38 11.30 7.29
N GLY A 119 -4.83 11.67 8.48
CA GLY A 119 -3.99 12.35 9.47
C GLY A 119 -2.83 11.50 9.99
N ASP A 120 -2.98 10.17 10.01
CA ASP A 120 -1.90 9.24 10.40
C ASP A 120 -0.85 9.01 9.30
N HIS A 121 -1.01 9.66 8.14
CA HIS A 121 -0.06 9.71 7.02
C HIS A 121 0.45 11.12 6.75
N SER A 122 -0.38 12.14 6.95
CA SER A 122 -0.10 13.53 6.57
C SER A 122 -0.03 14.52 7.74
N GLY A 123 -0.39 14.09 8.95
CA GLY A 123 -0.55 14.99 10.10
C GLY A 123 0.73 15.74 10.49
N GLY A 124 1.90 15.17 10.26
CA GLY A 124 3.18 15.83 10.54
C GLY A 124 3.64 16.85 9.51
N ASN A 125 2.86 17.12 8.43
CA ASN A 125 3.26 17.97 7.31
C ASN A 125 3.68 19.39 7.73
N ALA A 126 2.86 20.07 8.55
CA ALA A 126 3.15 21.45 8.96
C ALA A 126 4.50 21.56 9.67
N LYS A 127 4.79 20.65 10.59
CA LYS A 127 6.07 20.58 11.29
C LYS A 127 7.25 20.32 10.38
N LYS A 128 7.07 19.51 9.31
CA LYS A 128 8.13 19.24 8.34
C LYS A 128 8.37 20.45 7.42
N GLN A 129 7.28 21.17 7.04
CA GLN A 129 7.39 22.42 6.28
C GLN A 129 8.09 23.54 7.09
N ASP A 130 7.85 23.61 8.40
CA ASP A 130 8.56 24.56 9.30
C ASP A 130 10.09 24.28 9.33
N LEU A 131 10.52 23.04 9.03
CA LEU A 131 11.91 22.65 8.85
C LEU A 131 12.43 22.81 7.41
N GLY A 132 11.61 23.33 6.48
CA GLY A 132 11.98 23.58 5.09
C GLY A 132 11.65 22.46 4.11
N ALA A 133 11.05 21.37 4.56
CA ALA A 133 10.66 20.26 3.68
C ALA A 133 9.53 20.66 2.72
N LYS A 134 9.57 20.16 1.49
CA LYS A 134 8.49 20.29 0.50
C LYS A 134 7.56 19.08 0.61
N VAL A 135 6.26 19.33 0.64
CA VAL A 135 5.23 18.28 0.72
C VAL A 135 4.65 18.05 -0.67
N ILE A 136 4.63 16.78 -1.09
CA ILE A 136 4.12 16.28 -2.37
C ILE A 136 2.93 15.38 -2.09
N ALA A 137 1.82 15.52 -2.83
CA ALA A 137 0.68 14.63 -2.78
C ALA A 137 -0.13 14.69 -4.08
N HIS A 138 -1.12 13.82 -4.22
CA HIS A 138 -2.14 13.97 -5.27
C HIS A 138 -2.98 15.24 -5.06
N GLU A 139 -3.46 15.84 -6.15
CA GLU A 139 -4.28 17.06 -6.07
C GLU A 139 -5.56 16.84 -5.27
N ASN A 140 -6.23 15.70 -5.43
CA ASN A 140 -7.41 15.34 -4.63
C ASN A 140 -7.08 15.26 -3.14
N ALA A 141 -5.95 14.66 -2.77
CA ALA A 141 -5.52 14.60 -1.36
C ALA A 141 -5.31 16.00 -0.79
N ARG A 142 -4.66 16.91 -1.56
CA ARG A 142 -4.53 18.32 -1.17
C ARG A 142 -5.91 18.99 -1.01
N PHE A 143 -6.83 18.76 -1.94
CA PHE A 143 -8.18 19.32 -1.88
C PHE A 143 -8.91 18.86 -0.61
N GLN A 144 -8.88 17.56 -0.31
CA GLN A 144 -9.49 17.00 0.90
C GLN A 144 -8.86 17.56 2.18
N MET A 145 -7.53 17.65 2.23
CA MET A 145 -6.85 18.29 3.37
C MET A 145 -7.27 19.73 3.58
N ALA A 146 -7.42 20.52 2.50
CA ALA A 146 -7.79 21.92 2.57
C ALA A 146 -9.22 22.17 3.11
N MET A 147 -10.07 21.16 3.12
CA MET A 147 -11.42 21.27 3.73
C MET A 147 -11.37 21.23 5.26
N THR A 148 -10.32 20.69 5.87
CA THR A 148 -10.23 20.46 7.31
C THR A 148 -9.06 21.18 7.98
N GLN A 149 -8.07 21.64 7.22
CA GLN A 149 -6.85 22.27 7.76
C GLN A 149 -6.38 23.43 6.89
N THR A 150 -5.66 24.38 7.51
CA THR A 150 -5.09 25.58 6.84
C THR A 150 -3.56 25.52 6.75
N LYS A 151 -2.92 24.59 7.46
CA LYS A 151 -1.47 24.40 7.50
C LYS A 151 -1.11 22.98 7.06
N GLY A 152 0.13 22.77 6.66
CA GLY A 152 0.59 21.45 6.27
C GLY A 152 0.09 20.98 4.90
N LEU A 153 -0.51 21.88 4.10
CA LEU A 153 -1.00 21.52 2.76
C LEU A 153 0.19 21.20 1.83
N PRO A 154 0.07 20.17 0.97
CA PRO A 154 1.05 19.90 -0.06
C PRO A 154 1.35 21.13 -0.91
N THR A 155 2.63 21.40 -1.15
CA THR A 155 3.10 22.53 -1.97
C THR A 155 3.41 22.13 -3.41
N ILE A 156 3.50 20.83 -3.66
CA ILE A 156 3.67 20.22 -4.96
C ILE A 156 2.58 19.18 -5.12
N THR A 157 1.83 19.23 -6.21
CA THR A 157 0.79 18.26 -6.52
C THR A 157 1.03 17.57 -7.86
N LEU A 158 0.46 16.38 -8.01
CA LEU A 158 0.37 15.66 -9.28
C LEU A 158 -1.09 15.23 -9.52
N GLU A 159 -1.44 15.05 -10.78
CA GLU A 159 -2.73 14.47 -11.21
C GLU A 159 -2.57 12.98 -11.52
N ASP A 160 -1.64 12.61 -12.42
CA ASP A 160 -1.45 11.22 -12.86
C ASP A 160 -0.08 10.67 -12.46
N HIS A 161 1.00 11.35 -12.84
CA HIS A 161 2.37 10.88 -12.67
C HIS A 161 3.34 12.04 -12.48
N MET A 162 4.30 11.78 -11.61
CA MET A 162 5.43 12.66 -11.39
C MET A 162 6.70 11.82 -11.19
N ARG A 163 7.83 12.29 -11.70
CA ARG A 163 9.14 11.70 -11.42
C ARG A 163 9.97 12.67 -10.61
N LEU A 164 10.43 12.21 -9.44
CA LEU A 164 11.36 12.94 -8.58
C LEU A 164 12.75 12.29 -8.68
N TYR A 165 13.74 13.07 -9.02
CA TYR A 165 15.15 12.69 -8.92
C TYR A 165 15.70 13.24 -7.61
N HIS A 166 16.24 12.37 -6.77
CA HIS A 166 16.79 12.76 -5.48
C HIS A 166 18.03 11.93 -5.16
N GLY A 167 19.21 12.55 -5.21
CA GLY A 167 20.48 11.84 -5.18
C GLY A 167 20.54 10.76 -6.26
N GLU A 168 20.91 9.56 -5.89
CA GLU A 168 20.96 8.39 -6.79
C GLU A 168 19.59 7.75 -7.07
N PHE A 169 18.53 8.22 -6.39
CA PHE A 169 17.20 7.62 -6.47
C PHE A 169 16.33 8.27 -7.54
N ILE A 170 15.55 7.42 -8.19
CA ILE A 170 14.45 7.80 -9.07
C ILE A 170 13.18 7.32 -8.41
N LEU A 171 12.32 8.26 -8.04
CA LEU A 171 11.00 7.98 -7.48
C LEU A 171 9.96 8.29 -8.55
N ASP A 172 9.32 7.25 -9.06
CA ASP A 172 8.14 7.37 -9.92
C ASP A 172 6.90 7.37 -9.03
N ILE A 173 6.19 8.49 -9.01
CA ILE A 173 5.01 8.72 -8.16
C ILE A 173 3.79 8.66 -9.06
N TYR A 174 2.88 7.70 -8.82
CA TYR A 174 1.73 7.46 -9.68
C TYR A 174 0.42 7.57 -8.92
N TRP A 175 -0.55 8.23 -9.51
CA TRP A 175 -1.94 7.99 -9.23
C TRP A 175 -2.45 6.95 -10.25
N LEU A 176 -2.88 5.79 -9.79
CA LEU A 176 -3.29 4.68 -10.64
C LEU A 176 -4.79 4.41 -10.58
N GLY A 177 -5.53 5.26 -9.88
CA GLY A 177 -6.97 5.16 -9.70
C GLY A 177 -7.35 5.19 -8.22
N ARG A 178 -8.65 5.21 -7.97
CA ARG A 178 -9.21 5.24 -6.61
C ARG A 178 -9.12 3.89 -5.94
N GLY A 179 -9.05 3.90 -4.63
CA GLY A 179 -9.11 2.71 -3.79
C GLY A 179 -9.59 3.06 -2.41
N HIS A 180 -8.67 3.25 -1.48
CA HIS A 180 -8.93 3.68 -0.11
C HIS A 180 -9.51 5.10 -0.06
N THR A 181 -8.92 6.02 -0.84
CA THR A 181 -9.41 7.39 -1.11
C THR A 181 -9.40 7.67 -2.63
N ASP A 182 -9.74 8.90 -3.04
CA ASP A 182 -9.57 9.35 -4.43
C ASP A 182 -8.21 9.98 -4.72
N GLY A 183 -7.40 10.18 -3.70
CA GLY A 183 -6.07 10.79 -3.79
C GLY A 183 -4.93 9.82 -3.50
N ASP A 184 -5.17 8.50 -3.55
CA ASP A 184 -4.15 7.50 -3.27
C ASP A 184 -3.06 7.49 -4.34
N ILE A 185 -1.81 7.68 -3.93
CA ILE A 185 -0.65 7.53 -4.80
C ILE A 185 0.26 6.41 -4.32
N VAL A 186 0.99 5.81 -5.26
CA VAL A 186 2.06 4.89 -4.97
C VAL A 186 3.40 5.50 -5.35
N VAL A 187 4.44 5.20 -4.58
CA VAL A 187 5.80 5.62 -4.87
C VAL A 187 6.61 4.40 -5.28
N HIS A 188 7.01 4.34 -6.54
CA HIS A 188 7.75 3.25 -7.14
C HIS A 188 9.23 3.62 -7.30
N LEU A 189 10.11 2.76 -6.84
CA LEU A 189 11.55 2.87 -7.02
C LEU A 189 12.03 1.74 -7.94
N PRO A 190 12.07 1.96 -9.26
CA PRO A 190 12.31 0.89 -10.23
C PRO A 190 13.69 0.23 -10.09
N LYS A 191 14.74 1.01 -9.79
CA LYS A 191 16.09 0.47 -9.59
C LYS A 191 16.22 -0.39 -8.32
N GLN A 192 15.38 -0.13 -7.32
CA GLN A 192 15.36 -0.85 -6.05
C GLN A 192 14.32 -1.97 -6.01
N ASN A 193 13.52 -2.14 -7.07
CA ASN A 193 12.41 -3.08 -7.13
C ASN A 193 11.44 -2.93 -5.93
N MET A 194 11.15 -1.70 -5.51
CA MET A 194 10.32 -1.39 -4.35
C MET A 194 9.14 -0.52 -4.73
N ILE A 195 8.00 -0.74 -4.04
CA ILE A 195 6.84 0.11 -4.13
C ILE A 195 6.27 0.42 -2.74
N PHE A 196 5.88 1.68 -2.52
CA PHE A 196 5.21 2.15 -1.31
C PHE A 196 3.75 2.43 -1.66
N MET A 197 2.84 1.82 -0.93
CA MET A 197 1.44 1.70 -1.34
C MET A 197 0.48 2.59 -0.56
N GLY A 198 0.92 3.17 0.59
CA GLY A 198 -0.04 3.75 1.51
C GLY A 198 -1.16 2.75 1.84
N ASP A 199 -2.35 3.25 2.10
CA ASP A 199 -3.50 2.43 2.48
C ASP A 199 -4.23 1.78 1.31
N LEU A 200 -3.71 1.91 0.08
CA LEU A 200 -4.08 0.98 -0.99
C LEU A 200 -3.75 -0.46 -0.61
N PHE A 201 -2.86 -0.67 0.35
CA PHE A 201 -2.52 -1.98 0.87
C PHE A 201 -2.06 -1.91 2.33
N ALA A 202 -2.60 -2.78 3.19
CA ALA A 202 -2.14 -3.01 4.55
C ALA A 202 -1.99 -4.51 4.82
N THR A 203 -1.02 -4.87 5.66
CA THR A 203 -0.78 -6.27 6.02
C THR A 203 -1.52 -6.66 7.30
N TRP A 204 -2.83 -6.48 7.31
CA TRP A 204 -3.71 -6.83 8.44
C TRP A 204 -4.58 -8.06 8.18
N ASP A 205 -4.12 -9.00 7.37
CA ASP A 205 -4.89 -10.19 7.02
C ASP A 205 -5.68 -10.79 8.20
N PRO A 206 -6.94 -11.17 7.96
CA PRO A 206 -7.72 -11.12 6.71
C PRO A 206 -8.42 -9.77 6.46
N TYR A 207 -8.04 -8.72 7.16
CA TYR A 207 -8.76 -7.45 7.20
C TYR A 207 -8.39 -6.56 6.03
N VAL A 208 -9.38 -5.84 5.53
CA VAL A 208 -9.24 -4.82 4.50
C VAL A 208 -9.19 -3.46 5.18
N THR A 209 -8.38 -2.53 4.67
CA THR A 209 -8.37 -1.14 5.12
C THR A 209 -9.73 -0.47 4.86
N LEU A 210 -9.98 0.63 5.54
CA LEU A 210 -11.16 1.46 5.33
C LEU A 210 -11.36 1.79 3.83
N ILE A 211 -12.59 1.71 3.36
CA ILE A 211 -12.99 2.33 2.10
C ILE A 211 -13.61 3.67 2.46
N ASP A 212 -12.84 4.74 2.32
CA ASP A 212 -13.28 6.08 2.71
C ASP A 212 -14.12 6.72 1.61
N TYR A 213 -15.41 6.37 1.55
CA TYR A 213 -16.34 6.95 0.58
C TYR A 213 -16.48 8.47 0.69
N PRO A 214 -16.53 9.09 1.87
CA PRO A 214 -16.45 10.55 2.00
C PRO A 214 -15.19 11.16 1.37
N GLY A 215 -14.06 10.50 1.51
CA GLY A 215 -12.79 10.85 0.87
C GLY A 215 -12.64 10.34 -0.56
N GLY A 216 -13.75 9.97 -1.22
CA GLY A 216 -13.77 9.57 -2.63
C GLY A 216 -13.29 8.15 -2.91
N GLY A 217 -13.09 7.32 -1.88
CA GLY A 217 -12.70 5.91 -2.03
C GLY A 217 -13.72 5.10 -2.83
N SER A 218 -13.29 3.97 -3.40
CA SER A 218 -14.13 3.11 -4.24
C SER A 218 -13.71 1.65 -4.18
N LEU A 219 -14.54 0.80 -3.58
CA LEU A 219 -14.32 -0.64 -3.61
C LEU A 219 -14.33 -1.19 -5.03
N ARG A 220 -15.21 -0.67 -5.91
CA ARG A 220 -15.34 -1.11 -7.30
C ARG A 220 -14.08 -0.86 -8.11
N GLU A 221 -13.43 0.29 -7.91
CA GLU A 221 -12.25 0.67 -8.67
C GLU A 221 -10.96 0.09 -8.06
N TRP A 222 -10.94 -0.19 -6.75
CA TRP A 222 -9.74 -0.59 -6.03
C TRP A 222 -9.02 -1.80 -6.65
N THR A 223 -9.76 -2.83 -7.03
CA THR A 223 -9.16 -4.01 -7.67
C THR A 223 -8.48 -3.67 -9.01
N ARG A 224 -9.07 -2.77 -9.80
CA ARG A 224 -8.48 -2.28 -11.06
C ARG A 224 -7.25 -1.40 -10.80
N THR A 225 -7.28 -0.61 -9.74
CA THR A 225 -6.12 0.19 -9.30
C THR A 225 -4.97 -0.74 -8.93
N LEU A 226 -5.24 -1.82 -8.17
CA LEU A 226 -4.22 -2.81 -7.83
C LEU A 226 -3.70 -3.59 -9.05
N GLU A 227 -4.53 -3.87 -10.06
CA GLU A 227 -4.07 -4.46 -11.33
C GLU A 227 -3.06 -3.56 -12.05
N ARG A 228 -3.27 -2.24 -12.03
CA ARG A 228 -2.31 -1.29 -12.60
C ARG A 228 -1.02 -1.20 -11.77
N VAL A 229 -1.13 -1.30 -10.45
CA VAL A 229 0.03 -1.42 -9.57
C VAL A 229 0.82 -2.69 -9.89
N GLU A 230 0.17 -3.83 -10.01
CA GLU A 230 0.81 -5.10 -10.33
C GLU A 230 1.49 -5.12 -11.72
N ALA A 231 1.12 -4.23 -12.63
CA ALA A 231 1.80 -4.07 -13.92
C ALA A 231 3.18 -3.41 -13.80
N LEU A 232 3.48 -2.75 -12.68
CA LEU A 232 4.81 -2.19 -12.41
C LEU A 232 5.80 -3.29 -11.97
N PRO A 233 7.10 -3.14 -12.31
CA PRO A 233 8.13 -4.09 -11.86
C PRO A 233 8.57 -3.78 -10.42
N PHE A 234 8.24 -4.63 -9.48
CA PHE A 234 8.71 -4.61 -8.09
C PHE A 234 8.69 -6.00 -7.49
N ASP A 235 9.46 -6.24 -6.44
CA ASP A 235 9.44 -7.43 -5.61
C ASP A 235 9.05 -7.11 -4.15
N THR A 236 9.46 -5.96 -3.65
CA THR A 236 9.23 -5.52 -2.28
C THR A 236 8.09 -4.50 -2.21
N VAL A 237 7.12 -4.77 -1.37
CA VAL A 237 5.95 -3.91 -1.12
C VAL A 237 6.02 -3.35 0.29
N ILE A 238 5.92 -2.03 0.40
CA ILE A 238 5.81 -1.32 1.68
C ILE A 238 4.36 -0.85 1.83
N PRO A 239 3.60 -1.44 2.76
CA PRO A 239 2.20 -1.08 2.99
C PRO A 239 2.08 0.22 3.77
N GLY A 240 0.88 0.80 3.80
CA GLY A 240 0.56 1.93 4.69
C GLY A 240 0.60 1.53 6.15
N HIS A 241 0.13 0.34 6.48
CA HIS A 241 0.18 -0.25 7.81
C HIS A 241 0.74 -1.67 7.75
N GLY A 242 1.47 -2.06 8.80
CA GLY A 242 2.06 -3.39 8.90
C GLY A 242 3.52 -3.44 8.44
N GLY A 243 4.05 -4.63 8.17
CA GLY A 243 5.44 -4.86 7.78
C GLY A 243 5.66 -4.88 6.27
N PRO A 244 6.92 -4.75 5.81
CA PRO A 244 7.28 -4.99 4.41
C PRO A 244 6.87 -6.39 3.98
N THR A 245 6.49 -6.54 2.72
CA THR A 245 6.03 -7.80 2.14
C THR A 245 6.35 -7.86 0.64
N ASP A 246 5.65 -8.70 -0.11
CA ASP A 246 5.91 -9.01 -1.51
C ASP A 246 4.66 -8.95 -2.40
N ARG A 247 4.87 -9.20 -3.69
CA ARG A 247 3.79 -9.25 -4.69
C ARG A 247 2.75 -10.34 -4.43
N ALA A 248 3.16 -11.48 -3.86
CA ALA A 248 2.23 -12.59 -3.63
C ALA A 248 1.20 -12.20 -2.56
N HIS A 249 1.63 -11.49 -1.52
CA HIS A 249 0.73 -10.96 -0.50
C HIS A 249 -0.21 -9.87 -1.07
N LEU A 250 0.31 -8.96 -1.90
CA LEU A 250 -0.54 -7.98 -2.60
C LEU A 250 -1.60 -8.65 -3.48
N ALA A 251 -1.23 -9.69 -4.22
CA ALA A 251 -2.17 -10.46 -5.03
C ALA A 251 -3.26 -11.14 -4.17
N THR A 252 -2.90 -11.68 -2.99
CA THR A 252 -3.85 -12.23 -2.02
C THR A 252 -4.81 -11.17 -1.50
N TYR A 253 -4.31 -9.98 -1.18
CA TYR A 253 -5.12 -8.85 -0.75
C TYR A 253 -6.12 -8.42 -1.85
N LYS A 254 -5.67 -8.31 -3.10
CA LYS A 254 -6.56 -8.02 -4.24
C LYS A 254 -7.64 -9.10 -4.40
N ALA A 255 -7.29 -10.37 -4.25
CA ALA A 255 -8.28 -11.46 -4.29
C ALA A 255 -9.32 -11.33 -3.15
N THR A 256 -8.90 -10.90 -1.96
CA THR A 256 -9.80 -10.62 -0.83
C THR A 256 -10.79 -9.50 -1.16
N LEU A 257 -10.33 -8.40 -1.77
CA LEU A 257 -11.21 -7.32 -2.24
C LEU A 257 -12.19 -7.79 -3.32
N THR A 258 -11.73 -8.60 -4.27
CA THR A 258 -12.59 -9.18 -5.32
C THR A 258 -13.67 -10.07 -4.70
N ARG A 259 -13.29 -10.95 -3.77
CA ARG A 259 -14.25 -11.80 -3.05
C ARG A 259 -15.30 -10.95 -2.30
N MET A 260 -14.88 -9.88 -1.64
CA MET A 260 -15.79 -8.96 -0.96
C MET A 260 -16.79 -8.32 -1.94
N GLN A 261 -16.33 -7.83 -3.09
CA GLN A 261 -17.19 -7.28 -4.12
C GLN A 261 -18.25 -8.30 -4.60
N ASP A 262 -17.82 -9.54 -4.85
CA ASP A 262 -18.72 -10.59 -5.35
C ASP A 262 -19.76 -10.99 -4.33
N MET A 263 -19.36 -11.17 -3.07
CA MET A 263 -20.30 -11.49 -1.98
C MET A 263 -21.34 -10.39 -1.78
N VAL A 264 -20.94 -9.12 -1.77
CA VAL A 264 -21.89 -8.01 -1.62
C VAL A 264 -22.82 -7.92 -2.83
N ARG A 265 -22.35 -8.11 -4.07
CA ARG A 265 -23.18 -8.14 -5.27
C ARG A 265 -24.21 -9.27 -5.21
N GLU A 266 -23.80 -10.47 -4.80
CA GLU A 266 -24.69 -11.62 -4.65
C GLU A 266 -25.81 -11.32 -3.63
N MET A 267 -25.44 -10.81 -2.45
CA MET A 267 -26.41 -10.47 -1.41
C MET A 267 -27.35 -9.33 -1.84
N ASN A 268 -26.86 -8.33 -2.57
CA ASN A 268 -27.71 -7.28 -3.16
C ASN A 268 -28.74 -7.83 -4.15
N ARG A 269 -28.37 -8.84 -4.95
CA ARG A 269 -29.25 -9.47 -5.95
C ARG A 269 -30.19 -10.50 -5.36
N ALA A 270 -29.93 -11.02 -4.17
CA ALA A 270 -30.76 -12.03 -3.53
C ALA A 270 -32.22 -11.54 -3.40
N LYS A 271 -33.18 -12.39 -3.74
CA LYS A 271 -34.60 -12.08 -3.59
C LYS A 271 -35.04 -12.28 -2.14
N CYS A 272 -35.82 -11.36 -1.62
CA CYS A 272 -36.53 -11.56 -0.39
C CYS A 272 -37.81 -12.38 -0.63
N ALA A 273 -38.43 -12.88 0.45
CA ALA A 273 -39.73 -13.52 0.37
C ALA A 273 -40.79 -12.56 -0.22
N GLU A 274 -41.68 -13.06 -1.07
CA GLU A 274 -42.70 -12.24 -1.71
C GLU A 274 -43.63 -11.52 -0.72
N SER A 275 -43.82 -12.09 0.45
CA SER A 275 -44.60 -11.47 1.53
C SER A 275 -43.88 -10.36 2.28
N MET A 276 -42.57 -10.16 2.02
CA MET A 276 -41.77 -9.18 2.77
C MET A 276 -41.89 -7.79 2.13
N PRO A 277 -42.26 -6.75 2.93
CA PRO A 277 -42.26 -5.38 2.41
C PRO A 277 -40.86 -4.95 1.93
N ALA A 278 -40.80 -4.13 0.87
CA ALA A 278 -39.54 -3.69 0.26
C ALA A 278 -38.57 -3.04 1.27
N ALA A 279 -39.08 -2.19 2.18
CA ALA A 279 -38.27 -1.58 3.23
C ALA A 279 -37.68 -2.61 4.20
N ALA A 280 -38.46 -3.63 4.60
CA ALA A 280 -37.96 -4.70 5.46
C ALA A 280 -36.90 -5.57 4.75
N CYS A 281 -37.10 -5.81 3.44
CA CYS A 281 -36.12 -6.50 2.62
C CYS A 281 -34.78 -5.72 2.56
N ALA A 282 -34.84 -4.42 2.32
CA ALA A 282 -33.64 -3.57 2.28
C ALA A 282 -32.90 -3.56 3.63
N SER A 283 -33.65 -3.42 4.74
CA SER A 283 -33.07 -3.45 6.08
C SER A 283 -32.38 -4.79 6.38
N LYS A 284 -33.07 -5.90 6.08
CA LYS A 284 -32.52 -7.24 6.26
C LYS A 284 -31.24 -7.44 5.46
N LYS A 285 -31.21 -7.06 4.18
CA LYS A 285 -30.01 -7.16 3.34
C LYS A 285 -28.85 -6.36 3.91
N ARG A 286 -29.13 -5.13 4.37
CA ARG A 286 -28.12 -4.28 4.99
C ARG A 286 -27.51 -4.95 6.23
N GLU A 287 -28.34 -5.52 7.11
CA GLU A 287 -27.89 -6.25 8.31
C GLU A 287 -27.07 -7.49 7.95
N ASP A 288 -27.54 -8.28 6.97
CA ASP A 288 -26.85 -9.49 6.52
C ASP A 288 -25.49 -9.15 5.90
N ILE A 289 -25.41 -8.10 5.06
CA ILE A 289 -24.16 -7.61 4.47
C ILE A 289 -23.23 -7.08 5.56
N GLN A 290 -23.71 -6.28 6.50
CA GLN A 290 -22.91 -5.80 7.63
C GLN A 290 -22.29 -6.96 8.38
N LYS A 291 -23.09 -7.95 8.78
CA LYS A 291 -22.62 -9.14 9.49
C LYS A 291 -21.54 -9.89 8.69
N MET A 292 -21.75 -10.07 7.40
CA MET A 292 -20.79 -10.72 6.53
C MET A 292 -19.48 -9.93 6.47
N LEU A 293 -19.53 -8.60 6.30
CA LEU A 293 -18.33 -7.73 6.28
C LEU A 293 -17.58 -7.76 7.61
N GLU A 294 -18.31 -7.82 8.73
CA GLU A 294 -17.71 -7.93 10.07
C GLU A 294 -17.01 -9.27 10.29
N THR A 295 -17.63 -10.38 9.84
CA THR A 295 -17.13 -11.73 10.09
C THR A 295 -16.04 -12.16 9.13
N GLU A 296 -16.14 -11.78 7.85
CA GLU A 296 -15.27 -12.25 6.78
C GLU A 296 -14.14 -11.27 6.43
N PHE A 297 -14.32 -9.96 6.66
CA PHE A 297 -13.41 -8.91 6.23
C PHE A 297 -13.01 -7.93 7.35
N GLY A 298 -13.42 -8.19 8.57
CA GLY A 298 -12.98 -7.42 9.74
C GLY A 298 -13.54 -6.00 9.84
N PHE A 299 -14.64 -5.69 9.15
CA PHE A 299 -15.31 -4.39 9.28
C PHE A 299 -15.77 -4.17 10.72
N ARG A 300 -15.24 -3.15 11.41
CA ARG A 300 -15.59 -2.83 12.81
C ARG A 300 -15.53 -1.33 13.06
N GLY A 301 -16.32 -0.87 14.03
CA GLY A 301 -16.29 0.51 14.48
C GLY A 301 -16.45 1.52 13.33
N PHE A 302 -15.54 2.45 13.20
CA PHE A 302 -15.61 3.50 12.18
C PHE A 302 -15.50 2.95 10.73
N VAL A 303 -14.83 1.83 10.51
CA VAL A 303 -14.74 1.19 9.19
C VAL A 303 -16.12 0.77 8.70
N THR A 304 -16.94 0.17 9.58
CA THR A 304 -18.34 -0.14 9.28
C THR A 304 -19.15 1.15 9.08
N THR A 305 -18.98 2.14 9.94
CA THR A 305 -19.76 3.38 9.90
C THR A 305 -19.54 4.16 8.60
N LEU A 306 -18.30 4.28 8.13
CA LEU A 306 -17.95 5.05 6.94
C LEU A 306 -18.08 4.25 5.64
N GLY A 307 -17.88 2.93 5.70
CA GLY A 307 -17.78 2.08 4.51
C GLY A 307 -19.08 1.39 4.11
N LEU A 308 -19.91 0.93 5.06
CA LEU A 308 -21.01 -0.01 4.80
C LEU A 308 -22.01 0.47 3.73
N ASP A 309 -22.57 1.65 3.90
CA ASP A 309 -23.61 2.16 2.99
C ASP A 309 -23.03 2.49 1.61
N GLY A 310 -21.77 2.88 1.55
CA GLY A 310 -21.02 3.07 0.31
C GLY A 310 -20.81 1.75 -0.42
N VAL A 311 -20.34 0.71 0.26
CA VAL A 311 -20.15 -0.64 -0.30
C VAL A 311 -21.46 -1.19 -0.85
N ILE A 312 -22.54 -1.12 -0.07
CA ILE A 312 -23.87 -1.61 -0.50
C ILE A 312 -24.31 -0.89 -1.78
N ARG A 313 -24.23 0.44 -1.80
CA ARG A 313 -24.68 1.26 -2.93
C ARG A 313 -23.82 1.03 -4.17
N GLU A 314 -22.52 0.97 -4.01
CA GLU A 314 -21.59 0.82 -5.13
C GLU A 314 -21.66 -0.57 -5.78
N MET A 315 -22.08 -1.60 -5.04
CA MET A 315 -22.20 -2.97 -5.50
C MET A 315 -23.63 -3.35 -5.96
N GLN A 316 -24.57 -2.40 -6.04
CA GLN A 316 -25.86 -2.58 -6.72
C GLN A 316 -25.66 -2.60 -8.21
#